data_86d922a3ab7fee468795e75c5ec81e85
#
_entry.id   86d922a3ab7fee468795e75c5ec81e85
#
_cell.length_a   1.000
_cell.length_b   1.000
_cell.length_c   1.000
_cell.angle_alpha   90.00
_cell.angle_beta   90.00
_cell.angle_gamma   90.00
#
_symmetry.space_group_name_H-M   'P 1'
#
loop_
_entity.id
_entity.type
_entity.pdbx_description
1 polymer ?
#
loop_
_entity_poly.entity_id
_entity_poly.type
_entity_poly.pdbx_seq_one_letter_code
_entity_poly.pdbx_strand_id
1 'polypeptide(L)'
;MRKEHIMAETAAKTALTSGNVKQPFKWFHNFLTLDFKVGCDNDDWLYTEEPHTCRRKEILLKHPEIKQLMGYDYRIAYIVSVEVIAQILVCWMIQDASWPVIFILAYCLGGTLNHSLGSAIHEIGHNLAFGHGRGWLNRLLSVWCNLPIAVPMAISYKKYHADHHRYLGEEFQDVDIPTRLEAWLFRHPLTKMVWLFFHPLFHALRPFYKSPKPITGWEAINAACQLVFDYFILRAFGVKPLVYLVAGTMLGLGLHPLAGHFISEHYLFSGGQATHSYYGPLNFILFNVGYHNEHHDFPYIPYTRLPDVRRLAPEYYDNLPYHSSWVKVIWDFIFDKNMGPHAHGVGYLKDEAIERNPNKDKIQ
;
A
#
# COMPACT_ATOMS: atom_id res chain seq x y z
N MET A 1 -22.87 -27.96 -21.45
CA MET A 1 -22.58 -26.76 -20.64
C MET A 1 -21.59 -26.99 -19.48
N ARG A 2 -21.79 -27.99 -18.58
CA ARG A 2 -20.83 -28.17 -17.44
C ARG A 2 -19.46 -28.78 -17.82
N LYS A 3 -19.37 -29.58 -18.89
CA LYS A 3 -18.11 -30.17 -19.40
C LYS A 3 -17.26 -29.18 -20.24
N GLU A 4 -17.90 -28.24 -20.94
CA GLU A 4 -17.20 -27.22 -21.72
C GLU A 4 -16.53 -26.16 -20.83
N HIS A 5 -17.12 -25.84 -19.67
CA HIS A 5 -16.52 -24.93 -18.69
C HIS A 5 -15.24 -25.52 -18.05
N ILE A 6 -15.21 -26.82 -17.77
CA ILE A 6 -14.05 -27.51 -17.19
C ILE A 6 -12.90 -27.64 -18.21
N MET A 7 -13.21 -27.83 -19.50
CA MET A 7 -12.19 -27.88 -20.56
C MET A 7 -11.59 -26.51 -20.86
N ALA A 8 -12.36 -25.43 -20.77
CA ALA A 8 -11.87 -24.07 -20.93
C ALA A 8 -10.95 -23.65 -19.78
N GLU A 9 -11.25 -24.07 -18.55
CA GLU A 9 -10.42 -23.78 -17.38
C GLU A 9 -9.10 -24.57 -17.40
N THR A 10 -9.10 -25.81 -17.86
CA THR A 10 -7.90 -26.63 -18.01
C THR A 10 -7.01 -26.09 -19.16
N ALA A 11 -7.58 -25.65 -20.28
CA ALA A 11 -6.84 -25.04 -21.38
C ALA A 11 -6.20 -23.69 -20.99
N ALA A 12 -6.87 -22.89 -20.15
CA ALA A 12 -6.31 -21.64 -19.62
C ALA A 12 -5.14 -21.89 -18.68
N LYS A 13 -5.21 -22.93 -17.84
CA LYS A 13 -4.07 -23.32 -16.97
C LYS A 13 -2.86 -23.83 -17.77
N THR A 14 -3.08 -24.58 -18.85
CA THR A 14 -1.99 -25.11 -19.69
C THR A 14 -1.34 -24.00 -20.55
N ALA A 15 -2.09 -22.97 -20.96
CA ALA A 15 -1.54 -21.84 -21.69
C ALA A 15 -0.66 -20.92 -20.83
N LEU A 16 -0.87 -20.87 -19.52
CA LEU A 16 -0.04 -20.10 -18.58
C LEU A 16 1.32 -20.76 -18.29
N THR A 17 1.47 -22.07 -18.55
CA THR A 17 2.73 -22.80 -18.31
C THR A 17 3.66 -22.88 -19.54
N SER A 18 3.23 -22.47 -20.74
CA SER A 18 4.02 -22.59 -21.99
C SER A 18 4.49 -21.28 -22.61
N GLY A 19 4.26 -20.14 -21.97
CA GLY A 19 4.72 -18.84 -22.44
C GLY A 19 6.17 -18.59 -22.08
N ASN A 20 7.09 -18.86 -23.03
CA ASN A 20 8.49 -18.42 -22.99
C ASN A 20 8.58 -16.88 -23.05
N VAL A 21 8.17 -16.19 -21.99
CA VAL A 21 8.48 -14.78 -21.78
C VAL A 21 9.95 -14.72 -21.38
N LYS A 22 10.82 -14.29 -22.29
CA LYS A 22 12.21 -13.96 -21.96
C LYS A 22 12.20 -12.89 -20.89
N GLN A 23 12.39 -13.30 -19.63
CA GLN A 23 12.54 -12.38 -18.51
C GLN A 23 13.95 -11.76 -18.58
N PRO A 24 14.11 -10.46 -18.79
CA PRO A 24 15.41 -9.83 -18.96
C PRO A 24 16.29 -9.85 -17.69
N PHE A 25 15.78 -10.30 -16.56
CA PHE A 25 16.47 -10.31 -15.26
C PHE A 25 16.36 -11.65 -14.51
N LYS A 26 16.34 -12.77 -15.20
CA LYS A 26 16.24 -14.10 -14.57
C LYS A 26 17.34 -14.35 -13.52
N TRP A 27 18.53 -13.79 -13.72
CA TRP A 27 19.64 -13.86 -12.77
C TRP A 27 19.35 -13.06 -11.49
N PHE A 28 18.78 -11.86 -11.61
CA PHE A 28 18.42 -11.02 -10.48
C PHE A 28 17.24 -11.61 -9.68
N HIS A 29 16.30 -12.22 -10.37
CA HIS A 29 15.20 -12.97 -9.77
C HIS A 29 15.72 -14.14 -8.93
N ASN A 30 16.60 -14.98 -9.47
CA ASN A 30 17.20 -16.11 -8.75
C ASN A 30 18.05 -15.66 -7.55
N PHE A 31 18.74 -14.52 -7.61
CA PHE A 31 19.53 -13.98 -6.49
C PHE A 31 18.64 -13.48 -5.34
N LEU A 32 17.51 -12.88 -5.66
CA LEU A 32 16.56 -12.34 -4.66
C LEU A 32 15.59 -13.40 -4.11
N THR A 33 15.43 -14.51 -4.82
CA THR A 33 14.65 -15.69 -4.41
C THR A 33 15.52 -16.81 -3.82
N LEU A 34 16.78 -16.51 -3.44
CA LEU A 34 17.60 -17.47 -2.71
C LEU A 34 16.84 -18.00 -1.50
N ASP A 35 16.72 -19.33 -1.39
CA ASP A 35 16.10 -20.03 -0.26
C ASP A 35 16.93 -19.83 1.01
N PHE A 36 16.87 -18.64 1.57
CA PHE A 36 17.27 -18.45 2.95
C PHE A 36 16.17 -19.05 3.82
N LYS A 37 16.44 -20.15 4.50
CA LYS A 37 15.56 -20.69 5.53
C LYS A 37 15.35 -19.63 6.61
N VAL A 38 14.36 -18.81 6.42
CA VAL A 38 13.74 -18.02 7.47
C VAL A 38 12.75 -18.99 8.11
N GLY A 39 12.96 -19.39 9.35
CA GLY A 39 12.31 -20.48 10.06
C GLY A 39 10.78 -20.50 10.09
N CYS A 40 10.17 -20.64 8.94
CA CYS A 40 8.79 -20.98 8.69
C CYS A 40 8.80 -22.13 7.68
N ASP A 41 8.89 -23.34 8.19
CA ASP A 41 8.87 -24.57 7.41
C ASP A 41 7.43 -24.90 6.98
N ASN A 42 6.87 -24.21 6.00
CA ASN A 42 5.65 -24.70 5.33
C ASN A 42 5.31 -23.92 4.04
N ASP A 43 5.40 -24.61 2.91
CA ASP A 43 5.27 -24.07 1.55
C ASP A 43 3.83 -24.01 0.97
N ASP A 44 2.81 -24.33 1.74
CA ASP A 44 1.42 -24.35 1.24
C ASP A 44 0.67 -23.09 1.63
N TRP A 45 0.56 -22.15 0.71
CA TRP A 45 -0.25 -20.94 0.84
C TRP A 45 -1.72 -21.23 0.54
N LEU A 46 -2.60 -21.06 1.53
CA LEU A 46 -4.02 -20.98 1.28
C LEU A 46 -4.34 -19.54 0.82
N TYR A 47 -4.58 -19.38 -0.46
CA TYR A 47 -5.17 -18.18 -1.03
C TYR A 47 -6.60 -18.03 -0.49
N THR A 48 -6.84 -17.02 0.32
CA THR A 48 -8.20 -16.65 0.73
C THR A 48 -8.28 -15.12 0.80
N GLU A 49 -9.29 -14.52 0.18
CA GLU A 49 -9.68 -13.12 0.44
C GLU A 49 -10.26 -12.97 1.87
N GLU A 50 -10.03 -13.93 2.73
CA GLU A 50 -10.53 -13.98 4.10
C GLU A 50 -9.56 -13.25 5.06
N PRO A 51 -10.08 -12.62 6.12
CA PRO A 51 -11.49 -12.65 6.57
C PRO A 51 -12.40 -11.62 5.90
N HIS A 52 -11.92 -10.77 5.00
CA HIS A 52 -12.65 -9.61 4.47
C HIS A 52 -13.90 -10.00 3.67
N THR A 53 -13.81 -11.01 2.82
CA THR A 53 -14.95 -11.43 1.98
C THR A 53 -16.11 -11.99 2.82
N CYS A 54 -15.83 -12.84 3.80
CA CYS A 54 -16.85 -13.39 4.69
C CYS A 54 -17.43 -12.30 5.57
N ARG A 55 -16.60 -11.47 6.20
CA ARG A 55 -17.04 -10.37 7.06
C ARG A 55 -17.92 -9.38 6.29
N ARG A 56 -17.51 -8.96 5.08
CA ARG A 56 -18.33 -8.10 4.20
C ARG A 56 -19.70 -8.69 3.90
N LYS A 57 -19.78 -10.00 3.58
CA LYS A 57 -21.06 -10.68 3.32
C LYS A 57 -21.97 -10.67 4.53
N GLU A 58 -21.45 -10.99 5.70
CA GLU A 58 -22.21 -10.98 6.95
C GLU A 58 -22.69 -9.57 7.31
N ILE A 59 -21.81 -8.57 7.22
CA ILE A 59 -22.15 -7.18 7.48
C ILE A 59 -23.29 -6.73 6.56
N LEU A 60 -23.20 -6.97 5.26
CA LEU A 60 -24.23 -6.55 4.31
C LEU A 60 -25.58 -7.28 4.48
N LEU A 61 -25.59 -8.44 5.12
CA LEU A 61 -26.83 -9.13 5.50
C LEU A 61 -27.49 -8.48 6.71
N LYS A 62 -26.70 -8.04 7.70
CA LYS A 62 -27.24 -7.45 8.94
C LYS A 62 -27.42 -5.93 8.84
N HIS A 63 -26.56 -5.26 8.08
CA HIS A 63 -26.49 -3.81 7.89
C HIS A 63 -26.56 -3.44 6.41
N PRO A 64 -27.68 -3.71 5.71
CA PRO A 64 -27.81 -3.43 4.28
C PRO A 64 -27.69 -1.94 3.94
N GLU A 65 -27.91 -1.03 4.90
CA GLU A 65 -27.75 0.42 4.78
C GLU A 65 -26.31 0.85 4.46
N ILE A 66 -25.29 0.05 4.78
CA ILE A 66 -23.89 0.31 4.42
C ILE A 66 -23.72 0.48 2.90
N LYS A 67 -24.57 -0.14 2.10
CA LYS A 67 -24.58 0.07 0.64
C LYS A 67 -24.78 1.53 0.24
N GLN A 68 -25.45 2.33 1.06
CA GLN A 68 -25.68 3.77 0.82
C GLN A 68 -24.40 4.60 1.02
N LEU A 69 -23.40 4.06 1.74
CA LEU A 69 -22.09 4.69 1.90
C LEU A 69 -21.20 4.52 0.67
N MET A 70 -21.48 3.54 -0.19
CA MET A 70 -20.72 3.28 -1.40
C MET A 70 -20.85 4.43 -2.40
N GLY A 71 -19.79 4.64 -3.19
CA GLY A 71 -19.79 5.63 -4.26
C GLY A 71 -18.48 6.39 -4.38
N TYR A 72 -18.54 7.71 -4.55
CA TYR A 72 -17.37 8.56 -4.70
C TYR A 72 -17.56 9.90 -4.00
N ASP A 73 -16.45 10.61 -3.76
CA ASP A 73 -16.44 11.92 -3.15
C ASP A 73 -15.41 12.83 -3.83
N TYR A 74 -15.92 13.77 -4.63
CA TYR A 74 -15.07 14.69 -5.41
C TYR A 74 -14.33 15.75 -4.57
N ARG A 75 -14.66 15.88 -3.26
CA ARG A 75 -13.99 16.85 -2.37
C ARG A 75 -12.49 16.59 -2.28
N ILE A 76 -12.07 15.32 -2.41
CA ILE A 76 -10.65 14.96 -2.46
C ILE A 76 -9.89 15.75 -3.54
N ALA A 77 -10.50 15.99 -4.70
CA ALA A 77 -9.85 16.72 -5.80
C ALA A 77 -9.47 18.16 -5.42
N TYR A 78 -10.29 18.82 -4.62
CA TYR A 78 -9.97 20.18 -4.11
C TYR A 78 -8.86 20.12 -3.08
N ILE A 79 -8.92 19.19 -2.12
CA ILE A 79 -7.92 19.05 -1.05
C ILE A 79 -6.54 18.80 -1.66
N VAL A 80 -6.41 17.78 -2.50
CA VAL A 80 -5.11 17.46 -3.14
C VAL A 80 -4.60 18.58 -4.06
N SER A 81 -5.49 19.33 -4.70
CA SER A 81 -5.06 20.48 -5.53
C SER A 81 -4.47 21.60 -4.65
N VAL A 82 -5.05 21.83 -3.48
CA VAL A 82 -4.46 22.77 -2.50
C VAL A 82 -3.11 22.28 -2.02
N GLU A 83 -2.96 21.00 -1.70
CA GLU A 83 -1.68 20.41 -1.27
C GLU A 83 -0.60 20.49 -2.35
N VAL A 84 -0.93 20.17 -3.61
CA VAL A 84 0.01 20.29 -4.75
C VAL A 84 0.45 21.73 -4.95
N ILE A 85 -0.50 22.68 -4.93
CA ILE A 85 -0.19 24.11 -5.08
C ILE A 85 0.66 24.59 -3.89
N ALA A 86 0.34 24.15 -2.67
CA ALA A 86 1.13 24.48 -1.47
C ALA A 86 2.58 24.00 -1.61
N GLN A 87 2.80 22.78 -2.10
CA GLN A 87 4.15 22.25 -2.34
C GLN A 87 4.93 23.09 -3.38
N ILE A 88 4.28 23.52 -4.46
CA ILE A 88 4.91 24.40 -5.47
C ILE A 88 5.24 25.76 -4.87
N LEU A 89 4.35 26.34 -4.07
CA LEU A 89 4.61 27.62 -3.37
C LEU A 89 5.77 27.48 -2.37
N VAL A 90 5.84 26.38 -1.62
CA VAL A 90 6.97 26.10 -0.74
C VAL A 90 8.26 26.01 -1.55
N CYS A 91 8.28 25.31 -2.68
CA CYS A 91 9.46 25.26 -3.56
C CYS A 91 9.94 26.65 -3.98
N TRP A 92 9.01 27.53 -4.34
CA TRP A 92 9.34 28.92 -4.66
C TRP A 92 9.90 29.68 -3.45
N MET A 93 9.34 29.50 -2.26
CA MET A 93 9.77 30.22 -1.04
C MET A 93 11.15 29.80 -0.54
N ILE A 94 11.53 28.53 -0.74
CA ILE A 94 12.75 27.96 -0.12
C ILE A 94 13.97 27.93 -1.07
N GLN A 95 13.86 28.46 -2.28
CA GLN A 95 14.92 28.39 -3.31
C GLN A 95 16.28 28.88 -2.79
N ASP A 96 16.30 29.93 -1.94
CA ASP A 96 17.49 30.51 -1.35
C ASP A 96 17.76 30.08 0.09
N ALA A 97 16.92 29.17 0.66
CA ALA A 97 17.08 28.69 2.03
C ALA A 97 18.41 27.92 2.23
N SER A 98 18.90 27.89 3.47
CA SER A 98 20.07 27.07 3.81
C SER A 98 19.72 25.57 3.78
N TRP A 99 20.73 24.72 3.54
CA TRP A 99 20.53 23.27 3.51
C TRP A 99 19.87 22.67 4.77
N PRO A 100 20.24 23.08 6.00
CA PRO A 100 19.53 22.60 7.20
C PRO A 100 18.03 22.93 7.17
N VAL A 101 17.65 24.12 6.72
CA VAL A 101 16.25 24.52 6.59
C VAL A 101 15.52 23.66 5.54
N ILE A 102 16.19 23.36 4.40
CA ILE A 102 15.64 22.47 3.36
C ILE A 102 15.30 21.09 3.98
N PHE A 103 16.22 20.46 4.73
CA PHE A 103 15.99 19.14 5.30
C PHE A 103 14.96 19.15 6.45
N ILE A 104 14.94 20.18 7.28
CA ILE A 104 13.90 20.34 8.32
C ILE A 104 12.52 20.48 7.68
N LEU A 105 12.40 21.34 6.67
CA LEU A 105 11.11 21.50 5.96
C LEU A 105 10.75 20.25 5.16
N ALA A 106 11.73 19.58 4.55
CA ALA A 106 11.50 18.30 3.86
C ALA A 106 10.93 17.25 4.81
N TYR A 107 11.42 17.16 6.04
CA TYR A 107 10.90 16.24 7.04
C TYR A 107 9.53 16.68 7.55
N CYS A 108 9.41 17.90 8.10
CA CYS A 108 8.20 18.33 8.82
C CYS A 108 7.02 18.62 7.89
N LEU A 109 7.26 19.30 6.76
CA LEU A 109 6.21 19.77 5.86
C LEU A 109 6.14 18.91 4.58
N GLY A 110 7.25 18.79 3.87
CA GLY A 110 7.32 18.03 2.62
C GLY A 110 6.91 16.57 2.81
N GLY A 111 7.45 15.92 3.84
CA GLY A 111 7.11 14.54 4.18
C GLY A 111 5.65 14.36 4.56
N THR A 112 5.08 15.27 5.35
CA THR A 112 3.67 15.24 5.71
C THR A 112 2.76 15.40 4.49
N LEU A 113 3.01 16.39 3.63
CA LEU A 113 2.18 16.63 2.45
C LEU A 113 2.37 15.51 1.40
N ASN A 114 3.59 15.04 1.16
CA ASN A 114 3.81 13.95 0.21
C ASN A 114 3.22 12.62 0.69
N HIS A 115 3.18 12.37 2.01
CA HIS A 115 2.48 11.21 2.56
C HIS A 115 0.96 11.35 2.40
N SER A 116 0.41 12.54 2.67
CA SER A 116 -1.01 12.86 2.43
C SER A 116 -1.39 12.62 0.96
N LEU A 117 -0.61 13.16 0.02
CA LEU A 117 -0.80 12.92 -1.41
C LEU A 117 -0.67 11.44 -1.80
N GLY A 118 0.22 10.69 -1.16
CA GLY A 118 0.33 9.23 -1.32
C GLY A 118 -0.95 8.50 -0.89
N SER A 119 -1.49 8.86 0.27
CA SER A 119 -2.77 8.33 0.76
C SER A 119 -3.95 8.75 -0.11
N ALA A 120 -3.92 9.95 -0.69
CA ALA A 120 -4.90 10.36 -1.68
C ALA A 120 -4.80 9.55 -2.98
N ILE A 121 -3.60 9.23 -3.44
CA ILE A 121 -3.38 8.36 -4.62
C ILE A 121 -3.97 6.97 -4.38
N HIS A 122 -3.87 6.43 -3.15
CA HIS A 122 -4.53 5.19 -2.75
C HIS A 122 -6.05 5.28 -2.96
N GLU A 123 -6.70 6.29 -2.40
CA GLU A 123 -8.14 6.55 -2.50
C GLU A 123 -8.59 6.74 -3.97
N ILE A 124 -7.86 7.56 -4.74
CA ILE A 124 -8.13 7.80 -6.16
C ILE A 124 -7.86 6.52 -6.97
N GLY A 125 -6.95 5.68 -6.53
CA GLY A 125 -6.66 4.35 -7.09
C GLY A 125 -7.90 3.46 -7.14
N HIS A 126 -8.75 3.51 -6.12
CA HIS A 126 -10.06 2.84 -6.08
C HIS A 126 -11.16 3.52 -6.91
N ASN A 127 -10.84 4.59 -7.64
CA ASN A 127 -11.76 5.44 -8.40
C ASN A 127 -12.79 6.18 -7.52
N LEU A 128 -12.43 6.51 -6.28
CA LEU A 128 -13.36 7.10 -5.31
C LEU A 128 -13.44 8.64 -5.38
N ALA A 129 -12.65 9.30 -6.25
CA ALA A 129 -12.79 10.74 -6.49
C ALA A 129 -13.93 11.07 -7.47
N PHE A 130 -14.06 10.34 -8.58
CA PHE A 130 -15.03 10.64 -9.65
C PHE A 130 -15.88 9.45 -10.07
N GLY A 131 -15.73 8.31 -9.39
CA GLY A 131 -16.43 7.06 -9.67
C GLY A 131 -15.82 6.26 -10.83
N HIS A 132 -16.27 5.01 -10.94
CA HIS A 132 -15.75 4.05 -11.93
C HIS A 132 -16.05 4.45 -13.38
N GLY A 133 -17.19 5.10 -13.64
CA GLY A 133 -17.58 5.58 -14.98
C GLY A 133 -16.64 6.69 -15.53
N ARG A 134 -15.83 7.30 -14.66
CA ARG A 134 -14.90 8.38 -15.02
C ARG A 134 -13.46 8.01 -14.70
N GLY A 135 -13.06 6.78 -14.97
CA GLY A 135 -11.72 6.25 -14.66
C GLY A 135 -10.56 7.08 -15.20
N TRP A 136 -10.74 7.76 -16.34
CA TRP A 136 -9.73 8.65 -16.91
C TRP A 136 -9.51 9.91 -16.07
N LEU A 137 -10.57 10.50 -15.46
CA LEU A 137 -10.44 11.65 -14.55
C LEU A 137 -9.69 11.26 -13.27
N ASN A 138 -9.96 10.06 -12.72
CA ASN A 138 -9.22 9.56 -11.57
C ASN A 138 -7.73 9.42 -11.91
N ARG A 139 -7.38 8.91 -13.11
CA ARG A 139 -5.96 8.82 -13.53
C ARG A 139 -5.30 10.20 -13.68
N LEU A 140 -5.99 11.18 -14.27
CA LEU A 140 -5.46 12.53 -14.37
C LEU A 140 -5.24 13.17 -13.00
N LEU A 141 -6.19 12.98 -12.06
CA LEU A 141 -6.02 13.46 -10.69
C LEU A 141 -4.87 12.74 -9.99
N SER A 142 -4.70 11.43 -10.19
CA SER A 142 -3.54 10.69 -9.64
C SER A 142 -2.22 11.23 -10.17
N VAL A 143 -2.11 11.54 -11.48
CA VAL A 143 -0.91 12.15 -12.08
C VAL A 143 -0.67 13.54 -11.49
N TRP A 144 -1.71 14.33 -11.27
CA TRP A 144 -1.61 15.65 -10.63
C TRP A 144 -1.09 15.52 -9.19
N CYS A 145 -1.65 14.62 -8.38
CA CYS A 145 -1.19 14.35 -7.01
C CYS A 145 0.25 13.86 -6.96
N ASN A 146 0.68 13.15 -8.01
CA ASN A 146 2.02 12.57 -8.07
C ASN A 146 3.13 13.62 -8.21
N LEU A 147 2.85 14.80 -8.79
CA LEU A 147 3.89 15.77 -9.15
C LEU A 147 4.84 16.13 -7.99
N PRO A 148 4.37 16.49 -6.76
CA PRO A 148 5.29 16.84 -5.66
C PRO A 148 6.03 15.63 -5.07
N ILE A 149 5.59 14.40 -5.36
CA ILE A 149 6.24 13.17 -4.89
C ILE A 149 7.60 12.96 -5.56
N ALA A 150 7.82 13.61 -6.72
CA ALA A 150 9.07 13.58 -7.49
C ALA A 150 9.51 12.18 -7.97
N VAL A 151 8.58 11.20 -7.98
CA VAL A 151 8.78 9.84 -8.50
C VAL A 151 7.48 9.40 -9.17
N PRO A 152 7.50 8.86 -10.41
CA PRO A 152 6.27 8.51 -11.15
C PRO A 152 5.66 7.20 -10.65
N MET A 153 4.94 7.22 -9.52
CA MET A 153 4.42 6.02 -8.86
C MET A 153 2.90 5.83 -8.99
N ALA A 154 2.11 6.90 -9.15
CA ALA A 154 0.67 6.86 -8.92
C ALA A 154 -0.11 5.86 -9.78
N ILE A 155 0.23 5.72 -11.06
CA ILE A 155 -0.46 4.81 -11.96
C ILE A 155 0.00 3.36 -11.76
N SER A 156 1.30 3.15 -11.50
CA SER A 156 1.82 1.83 -11.14
C SER A 156 1.25 1.36 -9.80
N TYR A 157 1.20 2.25 -8.80
CA TYR A 157 0.58 1.97 -7.51
C TYR A 157 -0.84 1.41 -7.67
N LYS A 158 -1.72 2.12 -8.40
CA LYS A 158 -3.10 1.66 -8.68
C LYS A 158 -3.15 0.22 -9.23
N LYS A 159 -2.23 -0.12 -10.13
CA LYS A 159 -2.18 -1.44 -10.79
C LYS A 159 -1.82 -2.56 -9.81
N TYR A 160 -0.84 -2.31 -8.94
CA TYR A 160 -0.35 -3.30 -7.98
C TYR A 160 -1.21 -3.35 -6.72
N HIS A 161 -1.75 -2.22 -6.30
CA HIS A 161 -2.67 -2.15 -5.16
C HIS A 161 -3.99 -2.90 -5.41
N ALA A 162 -4.47 -2.91 -6.66
CA ALA A 162 -5.60 -3.76 -7.04
C ALA A 162 -5.29 -5.27 -6.89
N ASP A 163 -4.04 -5.69 -7.13
CA ASP A 163 -3.63 -7.06 -6.86
C ASP A 163 -3.47 -7.33 -5.36
N HIS A 164 -2.94 -6.36 -4.60
CA HIS A 164 -2.84 -6.46 -3.15
C HIS A 164 -4.22 -6.76 -2.53
N HIS A 165 -5.28 -6.02 -2.88
CA HIS A 165 -6.64 -6.31 -2.42
C HIS A 165 -7.15 -7.69 -2.85
N ARG A 166 -6.75 -8.15 -4.03
CA ARG A 166 -7.23 -9.42 -4.58
C ARG A 166 -6.45 -10.63 -4.06
N TYR A 167 -5.17 -10.44 -3.78
CA TYR A 167 -4.21 -11.49 -3.46
C TYR A 167 -3.48 -11.21 -2.14
N LEU A 168 -4.21 -10.61 -1.19
CA LEU A 168 -3.67 -10.23 0.11
C LEU A 168 -2.95 -11.40 0.78
N GLY A 169 -1.66 -11.19 1.12
CA GLY A 169 -0.84 -12.22 1.76
C GLY A 169 -0.24 -13.27 0.82
N GLU A 170 -0.49 -13.22 -0.49
CA GLU A 170 0.11 -14.14 -1.46
C GLU A 170 1.52 -13.65 -1.85
N GLU A 171 2.54 -14.45 -1.54
CA GLU A 171 3.96 -14.06 -1.57
C GLU A 171 4.43 -13.48 -2.90
N PHE A 172 3.93 -14.01 -4.04
CA PHE A 172 4.43 -13.63 -5.36
C PHE A 172 3.58 -12.56 -6.08
N GLN A 173 2.33 -12.38 -5.68
CA GLN A 173 1.41 -11.44 -6.34
C GLN A 173 1.23 -10.16 -5.52
N ASP A 174 1.23 -10.28 -4.18
CA ASP A 174 1.17 -9.16 -3.28
C ASP A 174 2.57 -8.53 -3.13
N VAL A 175 2.77 -7.39 -3.79
CA VAL A 175 4.06 -6.68 -3.80
C VAL A 175 4.33 -5.92 -2.50
N ASP A 176 3.33 -5.79 -1.61
CA ASP A 176 3.49 -5.12 -0.32
C ASP A 176 4.29 -5.98 0.65
N ILE A 177 4.26 -7.31 0.45
CA ILE A 177 5.03 -8.25 1.26
C ILE A 177 6.54 -8.04 1.02
N PRO A 178 7.34 -7.79 2.07
CA PRO A 178 8.80 -7.76 1.97
C PRO A 178 9.38 -9.06 1.41
N THR A 179 10.50 -8.94 0.73
CA THR A 179 11.21 -10.12 0.22
C THR A 179 11.83 -10.93 1.35
N ARG A 180 12.10 -12.22 1.08
CA ARG A 180 12.84 -13.08 2.00
C ARG A 180 14.22 -12.50 2.36
N LEU A 181 14.87 -11.81 1.41
CA LEU A 181 16.14 -11.12 1.66
C LEU A 181 15.96 -9.94 2.63
N GLU A 182 14.92 -9.11 2.45
CA GLU A 182 14.60 -8.04 3.40
C GLU A 182 14.31 -8.63 4.80
N ALA A 183 13.50 -9.69 4.87
CA ALA A 183 13.17 -10.39 6.10
C ALA A 183 14.40 -10.98 6.83
N TRP A 184 15.42 -11.40 6.08
CA TRP A 184 16.65 -11.94 6.63
C TRP A 184 17.65 -10.87 7.08
N LEU A 185 17.83 -9.80 6.28
CA LEU A 185 18.83 -8.74 6.55
C LEU A 185 18.42 -7.80 7.70
N PHE A 186 17.13 -7.50 7.84
CA PHE A 186 16.65 -6.41 8.69
C PHE A 186 15.97 -6.92 9.96
N ARG A 187 16.74 -7.61 10.84
CA ARG A 187 16.23 -8.19 12.10
C ARG A 187 16.62 -7.43 13.36
N HIS A 188 17.71 -6.66 13.33
CA HIS A 188 18.19 -5.89 14.48
C HIS A 188 17.62 -4.46 14.44
N PRO A 189 17.44 -3.80 15.61
CA PRO A 189 16.87 -2.45 15.65
C PRO A 189 17.52 -1.47 14.67
N LEU A 190 18.86 -1.42 14.62
CA LEU A 190 19.58 -0.54 13.71
C LEU A 190 19.30 -0.87 12.23
N THR A 191 19.31 -2.16 11.86
CA THR A 191 19.02 -2.55 10.47
C THR A 191 17.55 -2.32 10.11
N LYS A 192 16.60 -2.49 11.05
CA LYS A 192 15.20 -2.14 10.86
C LYS A 192 15.01 -0.64 10.62
N MET A 193 15.75 0.23 11.34
CA MET A 193 15.73 1.68 11.08
C MET A 193 16.24 1.99 9.67
N VAL A 194 17.32 1.34 9.22
CA VAL A 194 17.82 1.45 7.85
C VAL A 194 16.77 0.98 6.85
N TRP A 195 16.11 -0.13 7.13
CA TRP A 195 15.02 -0.65 6.28
C TRP A 195 13.87 0.34 6.19
N LEU A 196 13.40 0.90 7.31
CA LEU A 196 12.35 1.93 7.32
C LEU A 196 12.75 3.15 6.50
N PHE A 197 14.00 3.63 6.63
CA PHE A 197 14.49 4.76 5.84
C PHE A 197 14.41 4.48 4.33
N PHE A 198 14.80 3.26 3.90
CA PHE A 198 14.76 2.84 2.50
C PHE A 198 13.44 2.15 2.08
N HIS A 199 12.46 2.04 2.97
CA HIS A 199 11.18 1.40 2.69
C HIS A 199 10.51 1.91 1.40
N PRO A 200 10.45 3.23 1.12
CA PRO A 200 9.85 3.73 -0.12
C PRO A 200 10.56 3.19 -1.37
N LEU A 201 11.88 3.04 -1.32
CA LEU A 201 12.66 2.49 -2.41
C LEU A 201 12.42 0.98 -2.58
N PHE A 202 12.45 0.21 -1.48
CA PHE A 202 12.15 -1.22 -1.53
C PHE A 202 10.75 -1.47 -2.08
N HIS A 203 9.75 -0.74 -1.57
CA HIS A 203 8.37 -0.85 -2.03
C HIS A 203 8.24 -0.51 -3.52
N ALA A 204 8.86 0.57 -4.00
CA ALA A 204 8.84 0.95 -5.41
C ALA A 204 9.53 -0.06 -6.34
N LEU A 205 10.53 -0.79 -5.85
CA LEU A 205 11.30 -1.74 -6.66
C LEU A 205 10.70 -3.16 -6.65
N ARG A 206 10.00 -3.58 -5.59
CA ARG A 206 9.42 -4.95 -5.49
C ARG A 206 8.59 -5.37 -6.70
N PRO A 207 7.73 -4.52 -7.29
CA PRO A 207 6.95 -4.89 -8.47
C PRO A 207 7.78 -5.40 -9.64
N PHE A 208 8.97 -4.85 -9.85
CA PHE A 208 9.81 -5.20 -11.01
C PHE A 208 10.40 -6.60 -10.95
N TYR A 209 10.49 -7.20 -9.77
CA TYR A 209 11.04 -8.55 -9.63
C TYR A 209 10.05 -9.55 -9.04
N LYS A 210 9.11 -9.16 -8.18
CA LYS A 210 8.10 -10.08 -7.65
C LYS A 210 6.99 -10.39 -8.66
N SER A 211 6.39 -9.36 -9.25
CA SER A 211 5.24 -9.49 -10.16
C SER A 211 5.35 -8.51 -11.33
N PRO A 212 6.37 -8.67 -12.22
CA PRO A 212 6.59 -7.72 -13.31
C PRO A 212 5.42 -7.74 -14.30
N LYS A 213 4.85 -6.56 -14.55
CA LYS A 213 3.76 -6.34 -15.51
C LYS A 213 4.20 -5.41 -16.63
N PRO A 214 3.64 -5.54 -17.84
CA PRO A 214 3.89 -4.60 -18.93
C PRO A 214 3.60 -3.16 -18.54
N ILE A 215 4.44 -2.24 -19.00
CA ILE A 215 4.22 -0.80 -18.82
C ILE A 215 3.04 -0.37 -19.69
N THR A 216 2.10 0.35 -19.10
CA THR A 216 0.92 0.89 -19.78
C THR A 216 1.18 2.29 -20.33
N GLY A 217 0.37 2.73 -21.31
CA GLY A 217 0.45 4.11 -21.80
C GLY A 217 0.22 5.16 -20.72
N TRP A 218 -0.62 4.89 -19.72
CA TRP A 218 -0.84 5.80 -18.60
C TRP A 218 0.36 5.89 -17.65
N GLU A 219 1.12 4.82 -17.47
CA GLU A 219 2.39 4.85 -16.71
C GLU A 219 3.44 5.68 -17.47
N ALA A 220 3.50 5.56 -18.80
CA ALA A 220 4.38 6.39 -19.62
C ALA A 220 4.00 7.88 -19.55
N ILE A 221 2.69 8.21 -19.58
CA ILE A 221 2.20 9.57 -19.38
C ILE A 221 2.58 10.10 -17.98
N ASN A 222 2.38 9.29 -16.92
CA ASN A 222 2.75 9.67 -15.56
C ASN A 222 4.26 9.97 -15.46
N ALA A 223 5.10 9.11 -16.04
CA ALA A 223 6.55 9.31 -16.06
C ALA A 223 6.96 10.58 -16.84
N ALA A 224 6.36 10.82 -18.01
CA ALA A 224 6.63 12.01 -18.79
C ALA A 224 6.22 13.30 -18.05
N CYS A 225 5.01 13.33 -17.45
CA CYS A 225 4.54 14.47 -16.65
C CYS A 225 5.45 14.72 -15.46
N GLN A 226 5.89 13.66 -14.77
CA GLN A 226 6.81 13.78 -13.64
C GLN A 226 8.16 14.38 -14.06
N LEU A 227 8.79 13.85 -15.10
CA LEU A 227 10.08 14.35 -15.59
C LEU A 227 9.99 15.82 -16.03
N VAL A 228 8.90 16.20 -16.69
CA VAL A 228 8.65 17.59 -17.07
C VAL A 228 8.50 18.49 -15.85
N PHE A 229 7.76 18.03 -14.84
CA PHE A 229 7.58 18.78 -13.59
C PHE A 229 8.90 18.92 -12.82
N ASP A 230 9.65 17.84 -12.65
CA ASP A 230 10.95 17.88 -11.94
C ASP A 230 11.94 18.79 -12.66
N TYR A 231 11.98 18.74 -13.99
CA TYR A 231 12.77 19.67 -14.80
C TYR A 231 12.31 21.11 -14.63
N PHE A 232 10.99 21.37 -14.59
CA PHE A 232 10.45 22.68 -14.31
C PHE A 232 10.89 23.21 -12.93
N ILE A 233 10.74 22.41 -11.87
CA ILE A 233 11.18 22.78 -10.51
C ILE A 233 12.68 23.11 -10.50
N LEU A 234 13.50 22.24 -11.12
CA LEU A 234 14.95 22.44 -11.21
C LEU A 234 15.31 23.73 -11.93
N ARG A 235 14.62 24.06 -13.05
CA ARG A 235 14.92 25.23 -13.88
C ARG A 235 14.38 26.53 -13.29
N ALA A 236 13.19 26.48 -12.68
CA ALA A 236 12.51 27.67 -12.14
C ALA A 236 13.02 28.06 -10.74
N PHE A 237 13.32 27.07 -9.88
CA PHE A 237 13.62 27.30 -8.46
C PHE A 237 14.97 26.73 -8.02
N GLY A 238 15.66 25.97 -8.87
CA GLY A 238 16.98 25.39 -8.59
C GLY A 238 16.94 24.02 -7.91
N VAL A 239 18.13 23.52 -7.53
CA VAL A 239 18.31 22.16 -7.01
C VAL A 239 17.73 21.97 -5.61
N LYS A 240 17.76 22.97 -4.75
CA LYS A 240 17.31 22.86 -3.35
C LYS A 240 15.83 22.50 -3.22
N PRO A 241 14.87 23.12 -3.94
CA PRO A 241 13.49 22.72 -3.95
C PRO A 241 13.25 21.30 -4.50
N LEU A 242 14.00 20.90 -5.52
CA LEU A 242 13.91 19.51 -6.00
C LEU A 242 14.37 18.51 -4.95
N VAL A 243 15.49 18.80 -4.25
CA VAL A 243 15.97 18.00 -3.10
C VAL A 243 14.94 17.98 -1.97
N TYR A 244 14.26 19.11 -1.70
CA TYR A 244 13.18 19.17 -0.73
C TYR A 244 12.04 18.21 -1.07
N LEU A 245 11.57 18.15 -2.31
CA LEU A 245 10.51 17.23 -2.74
C LEU A 245 10.95 15.77 -2.62
N VAL A 246 12.12 15.41 -3.16
CA VAL A 246 12.66 14.04 -3.10
C VAL A 246 12.91 13.60 -1.66
N ALA A 247 13.57 14.45 -0.86
CA ALA A 247 13.84 14.16 0.54
C ALA A 247 12.53 14.07 1.35
N GLY A 248 11.54 14.93 1.05
CA GLY A 248 10.21 14.87 1.65
C GLY A 248 9.53 13.52 1.39
N THR A 249 9.59 13.03 0.17
CA THR A 249 9.06 11.70 -0.18
C THR A 249 9.80 10.60 0.55
N MET A 250 11.13 10.57 0.48
CA MET A 250 11.92 9.52 1.13
C MET A 250 11.75 9.50 2.66
N LEU A 251 11.77 10.67 3.29
CA LEU A 251 11.61 10.78 4.73
C LEU A 251 10.16 10.53 5.14
N GLY A 252 9.19 11.14 4.47
CA GLY A 252 7.77 11.05 4.81
C GLY A 252 7.18 9.64 4.67
N LEU A 253 7.59 8.89 3.66
CA LEU A 253 7.15 7.50 3.44
C LEU A 253 8.08 6.47 4.12
N GLY A 254 9.19 6.91 4.71
CA GLY A 254 10.17 6.05 5.37
C GLY A 254 10.20 6.24 6.87
N LEU A 255 11.20 6.95 7.40
CA LEU A 255 11.39 7.14 8.84
C LEU A 255 10.68 8.42 9.33
N HIS A 256 9.36 8.40 9.37
CA HIS A 256 8.48 9.50 9.77
C HIS A 256 7.31 8.97 10.61
N PRO A 257 6.75 9.73 11.58
CA PRO A 257 5.60 9.29 12.36
C PRO A 257 4.41 8.79 11.53
N LEU A 258 4.14 9.40 10.40
CA LEU A 258 3.07 8.99 9.49
C LEU A 258 3.37 7.65 8.80
N ALA A 259 4.64 7.30 8.59
CA ALA A 259 5.00 6.02 7.95
C ALA A 259 4.65 4.78 8.79
N GLY A 260 4.28 4.98 10.06
CA GLY A 260 3.66 3.92 10.88
C GLY A 260 2.39 3.36 10.26
N HIS A 261 1.73 4.09 9.38
CA HIS A 261 0.57 3.62 8.63
C HIS A 261 0.90 2.37 7.79
N PHE A 262 1.98 2.36 7.00
CA PHE A 262 2.39 1.19 6.21
C PHE A 262 2.70 -0.06 7.05
N ILE A 263 3.21 0.17 8.27
CA ILE A 263 3.55 -0.93 9.19
C ILE A 263 2.31 -1.39 9.96
N SER A 264 1.39 -0.47 10.31
CA SER A 264 0.21 -0.82 11.08
C SER A 264 -0.77 -1.72 10.34
N GLU A 265 -0.80 -1.67 9.02
CA GLU A 265 -1.86 -2.26 8.21
C GLU A 265 -1.81 -3.79 8.16
N HIS A 266 -0.65 -4.37 7.83
CA HIS A 266 -0.53 -5.80 7.50
C HIS A 266 0.57 -6.54 8.27
N TYR A 267 1.15 -5.94 9.31
CA TYR A 267 2.14 -6.63 10.15
C TYR A 267 1.49 -7.27 11.37
N LEU A 268 1.96 -8.45 11.75
CA LEU A 268 1.37 -9.31 12.78
C LEU A 268 1.69 -8.82 14.20
N PHE A 269 1.11 -7.71 14.61
CA PHE A 269 1.25 -7.17 15.97
C PHE A 269 0.45 -7.98 17.01
N SER A 270 -0.67 -8.57 16.60
CA SER A 270 -1.53 -9.38 17.46
C SER A 270 -1.73 -10.74 16.80
N GLY A 271 -1.44 -11.80 17.51
CA GLY A 271 -1.67 -13.14 17.01
C GLY A 271 -3.11 -13.29 16.57
N GLY A 272 -3.32 -13.63 15.33
CA GLY A 272 -4.64 -13.86 14.84
C GLY A 272 -5.20 -12.84 13.88
N GLN A 273 -4.51 -11.74 13.57
CA GLN A 273 -5.06 -10.70 12.70
C GLN A 273 -4.03 -10.23 11.68
N ALA A 274 -4.38 -10.35 10.40
CA ALA A 274 -3.52 -9.96 9.27
C ALA A 274 -3.73 -8.49 8.83
N THR A 275 -4.82 -7.86 9.24
CA THR A 275 -5.16 -6.47 8.89
C THR A 275 -5.59 -5.71 10.12
N HIS A 276 -4.99 -4.55 10.39
CA HIS A 276 -5.28 -3.73 11.55
C HIS A 276 -5.73 -2.33 11.14
N SER A 277 -6.74 -1.80 11.85
CA SER A 277 -7.10 -0.39 11.74
C SER A 277 -6.34 0.46 12.75
N TYR A 278 -6.18 1.74 12.42
CA TYR A 278 -5.70 2.77 13.31
C TYR A 278 -6.82 3.78 13.59
N TYR A 279 -7.12 4.00 14.87
CA TYR A 279 -8.13 4.98 15.29
C TYR A 279 -7.49 6.10 16.09
N GLY A 280 -6.89 7.05 15.39
CA GLY A 280 -6.20 8.18 16.00
C GLY A 280 -6.28 9.45 15.14
N PRO A 281 -5.79 10.61 15.68
CA PRO A 281 -5.98 11.92 15.05
C PRO A 281 -5.27 12.09 13.70
N LEU A 282 -4.23 11.32 13.42
CA LEU A 282 -3.49 11.41 12.15
C LEU A 282 -4.32 10.93 10.96
N ASN A 283 -5.42 10.22 11.18
CA ASN A 283 -6.39 9.88 10.14
C ASN A 283 -6.90 11.12 9.39
N PHE A 284 -7.04 12.25 10.09
CA PHE A 284 -7.47 13.51 9.47
C PHE A 284 -6.51 13.98 8.36
N ILE A 285 -5.20 13.78 8.55
CA ILE A 285 -4.17 14.20 7.58
C ILE A 285 -4.10 13.22 6.40
N LEU A 286 -4.34 11.92 6.65
CA LEU A 286 -4.12 10.84 5.68
C LEU A 286 -5.43 10.25 5.12
N PHE A 287 -6.46 11.05 4.91
CA PHE A 287 -7.71 10.62 4.28
C PHE A 287 -8.31 9.36 4.92
N ASN A 288 -8.33 9.29 6.24
CA ASN A 288 -8.87 8.15 7.01
C ASN A 288 -8.31 6.77 6.61
N VAL A 289 -7.11 6.73 6.01
CA VAL A 289 -6.46 5.49 5.58
C VAL A 289 -6.31 4.47 6.72
N GLY A 290 -6.26 4.95 7.97
CA GLY A 290 -6.19 4.06 9.14
C GLY A 290 -7.47 3.27 9.43
N TYR A 291 -8.60 3.57 8.80
CA TYR A 291 -9.79 2.68 8.83
C TYR A 291 -9.58 1.51 7.85
N HIS A 292 -8.52 0.76 8.05
CA HIS A 292 -7.98 -0.15 7.05
C HIS A 292 -8.73 -1.48 6.96
N ASN A 293 -9.25 -2.01 8.09
CA ASN A 293 -10.16 -3.16 8.07
C ASN A 293 -11.46 -2.83 7.32
N GLU A 294 -12.04 -1.66 7.61
CA GLU A 294 -13.24 -1.16 6.97
C GLU A 294 -13.03 -0.94 5.47
N HIS A 295 -11.83 -0.45 5.10
CA HIS A 295 -11.44 -0.24 3.72
C HIS A 295 -11.28 -1.57 2.96
N HIS A 296 -10.61 -2.58 3.52
CA HIS A 296 -10.48 -3.90 2.91
C HIS A 296 -11.84 -4.61 2.78
N ASP A 297 -12.72 -4.43 3.76
CA ASP A 297 -14.08 -4.96 3.67
C ASP A 297 -14.89 -4.23 2.60
N PHE A 298 -14.72 -2.92 2.45
CA PHE A 298 -15.54 -2.07 1.57
C PHE A 298 -14.68 -1.08 0.75
N PRO A 299 -13.85 -1.55 -0.20
CA PRO A 299 -12.96 -0.69 -0.99
C PRO A 299 -13.71 0.24 -1.98
N TYR A 300 -15.04 0.25 -1.96
CA TYR A 300 -15.91 1.12 -2.75
C TYR A 300 -16.55 2.24 -1.92
N ILE A 301 -16.17 2.37 -0.64
CA ILE A 301 -16.63 3.43 0.26
C ILE A 301 -15.52 4.48 0.36
N PRO A 302 -15.81 5.77 0.03
CA PRO A 302 -14.80 6.82 0.10
C PRO A 302 -14.37 7.14 1.53
N TYR A 303 -13.14 7.60 1.70
CA TYR A 303 -12.50 7.90 2.99
C TYR A 303 -13.38 8.67 3.95
N THR A 304 -14.23 9.60 3.44
CA THR A 304 -15.12 10.43 4.27
C THR A 304 -16.20 9.65 4.97
N ARG A 305 -16.50 8.43 4.53
CA ARG A 305 -17.56 7.57 5.03
C ARG A 305 -17.06 6.28 5.67
N LEU A 306 -15.75 5.99 5.65
CA LEU A 306 -15.18 4.82 6.33
C LEU A 306 -15.47 4.81 7.85
N PRO A 307 -15.40 5.95 8.57
CA PRO A 307 -15.81 5.97 9.99
C PRO A 307 -17.27 5.56 10.20
N ASP A 308 -18.14 5.79 9.23
CA ASP A 308 -19.56 5.43 9.31
C ASP A 308 -19.78 3.93 9.19
N VAL A 309 -18.90 3.21 8.47
CA VAL A 309 -18.93 1.74 8.40
C VAL A 309 -18.80 1.15 9.80
N ARG A 310 -17.75 1.56 10.55
CA ARG A 310 -17.54 1.14 11.93
C ARG A 310 -18.71 1.54 12.84
N ARG A 311 -19.25 2.75 12.67
CA ARG A 311 -20.38 3.24 13.47
C ARG A 311 -21.66 2.44 13.24
N LEU A 312 -21.90 1.98 12.02
CA LEU A 312 -23.09 1.19 11.67
C LEU A 312 -22.97 -0.28 12.04
N ALA A 313 -21.77 -0.84 12.06
CA ALA A 313 -21.51 -2.25 12.34
C ALA A 313 -20.42 -2.43 13.42
N PRO A 314 -20.55 -1.80 14.63
CA PRO A 314 -19.50 -1.78 15.64
C PRO A 314 -19.13 -3.18 16.16
N GLU A 315 -20.05 -4.13 16.15
CA GLU A 315 -19.83 -5.51 16.58
C GLU A 315 -18.78 -6.26 15.74
N TYR A 316 -18.49 -5.78 14.52
CA TYR A 316 -17.49 -6.36 13.62
C TYR A 316 -16.10 -5.72 13.77
N TYR A 317 -15.99 -4.52 14.34
CA TYR A 317 -14.75 -3.74 14.37
C TYR A 317 -14.26 -3.39 15.77
N ASP A 318 -15.17 -3.14 16.74
CA ASP A 318 -14.78 -2.64 18.07
C ASP A 318 -14.02 -3.69 18.90
N ASN A 319 -14.22 -4.97 18.60
CA ASN A 319 -13.54 -6.08 19.29
C ASN A 319 -12.25 -6.53 18.57
N LEU A 320 -11.94 -5.97 17.42
CA LEU A 320 -10.68 -6.28 16.73
C LEU A 320 -9.52 -5.51 17.39
N PRO A 321 -8.33 -6.11 17.51
CA PRO A 321 -7.12 -5.39 17.83
C PRO A 321 -6.89 -4.23 16.85
N TYR A 322 -6.55 -3.05 17.39
CA TYR A 322 -6.32 -1.85 16.60
C TYR A 322 -5.16 -1.03 17.15
N HIS A 323 -4.65 -0.10 16.36
CA HIS A 323 -3.61 0.83 16.77
C HIS A 323 -4.20 2.21 17.11
N SER A 324 -3.68 2.85 18.17
CA SER A 324 -4.01 4.22 18.56
C SER A 324 -2.85 5.21 18.31
N SER A 325 -1.66 4.70 17.98
CA SER A 325 -0.46 5.52 17.75
C SER A 325 0.47 4.89 16.72
N TRP A 326 0.63 5.54 15.57
CA TRP A 326 1.63 5.12 14.57
C TRP A 326 3.07 5.30 15.03
N VAL A 327 3.34 6.25 15.94
CA VAL A 327 4.67 6.38 16.57
C VAL A 327 4.99 5.13 17.39
N LYS A 328 4.00 4.62 18.16
CA LYS A 328 4.17 3.37 18.90
C LYS A 328 4.36 2.18 17.97
N VAL A 329 3.63 2.12 16.87
CA VAL A 329 3.80 1.08 15.83
C VAL A 329 5.25 1.04 15.32
N ILE A 330 5.82 2.20 14.95
CA ILE A 330 7.22 2.30 14.51
C ILE A 330 8.18 1.87 15.63
N TRP A 331 7.92 2.31 16.85
CA TRP A 331 8.73 1.94 18.01
C TRP A 331 8.73 0.42 18.23
N ASP A 332 7.54 -0.19 18.28
CA ASP A 332 7.40 -1.63 18.45
C ASP A 332 8.05 -2.38 17.28
N PHE A 333 7.85 -1.95 16.04
CA PHE A 333 8.49 -2.55 14.87
C PHE A 333 10.03 -2.56 14.98
N ILE A 334 10.63 -1.45 15.46
CA ILE A 334 12.08 -1.35 15.59
C ILE A 334 12.60 -2.20 16.75
N PHE A 335 11.98 -2.13 17.92
CA PHE A 335 12.57 -2.65 19.16
C PHE A 335 12.03 -4.03 19.59
N ASP A 336 10.84 -4.44 19.15
CA ASP A 336 10.36 -5.79 19.39
C ASP A 336 11.11 -6.79 18.47
N LYS A 337 11.71 -7.82 19.09
CA LYS A 337 12.43 -8.88 18.37
C LYS A 337 11.56 -9.72 17.43
N ASN A 338 10.26 -9.80 17.74
CA ASN A 338 9.30 -10.55 16.94
C ASN A 338 8.77 -9.74 15.76
N MET A 339 9.02 -8.42 15.73
CA MET A 339 8.61 -7.53 14.67
C MET A 339 9.76 -7.24 13.70
N GLY A 340 9.41 -6.95 12.45
CA GLY A 340 10.35 -6.62 11.39
C GLY A 340 9.77 -6.98 10.02
N PRO A 341 10.53 -6.85 8.93
CA PRO A 341 10.05 -7.22 7.60
C PRO A 341 9.56 -8.68 7.48
N HIS A 342 10.03 -9.58 8.36
CA HIS A 342 9.60 -10.97 8.44
C HIS A 342 8.23 -11.17 9.08
N ALA A 343 7.70 -10.18 9.77
CA ALA A 343 6.42 -10.26 10.48
C ALA A 343 5.23 -9.73 9.65
N HIS A 344 5.39 -9.56 8.35
CA HIS A 344 4.27 -9.24 7.46
C HIS A 344 3.33 -10.46 7.35
N GLY A 345 2.02 -10.24 7.21
CA GLY A 345 0.93 -11.21 7.33
C GLY A 345 0.92 -12.48 6.48
N VAL A 346 2.07 -12.88 5.93
CA VAL A 346 2.24 -13.99 5.00
C VAL A 346 2.02 -15.39 5.62
N GLY A 347 2.57 -15.69 6.80
CA GLY A 347 2.48 -17.02 7.41
C GLY A 347 1.20 -17.28 8.22
N TYR A 348 0.53 -16.21 8.58
CA TYR A 348 -0.52 -16.21 9.58
C TYR A 348 -1.84 -16.87 9.13
N LEU A 349 -2.26 -16.63 7.89
CA LEU A 349 -3.52 -17.19 7.36
C LEU A 349 -3.56 -18.74 7.37
N LYS A 350 -2.40 -19.40 7.41
CA LYS A 350 -2.28 -20.84 7.47
C LYS A 350 -2.60 -21.40 8.85
N ASP A 351 -2.04 -20.79 9.89
CA ASP A 351 -2.20 -21.29 11.27
C ASP A 351 -3.65 -21.12 11.73
N GLU A 352 -4.31 -20.00 11.41
CA GLU A 352 -5.74 -19.83 11.70
C GLU A 352 -6.66 -20.77 10.90
N ALA A 353 -6.34 -21.04 9.64
CA ALA A 353 -7.12 -21.97 8.84
C ALA A 353 -7.04 -23.39 9.39
N ILE A 354 -5.87 -23.77 9.96
CA ILE A 354 -5.67 -25.04 10.64
C ILE A 354 -6.42 -25.08 11.97
N GLU A 355 -6.35 -24.01 12.79
CA GLU A 355 -7.06 -23.95 14.07
C GLU A 355 -8.59 -23.91 13.90
N ARG A 356 -9.12 -23.21 12.88
CA ARG A 356 -10.57 -23.16 12.61
C ARG A 356 -11.14 -24.45 12.01
N ASN A 357 -10.31 -25.34 11.47
CA ASN A 357 -10.75 -26.61 10.91
C ASN A 357 -9.83 -27.80 11.22
N PRO A 358 -9.73 -28.20 12.51
CA PRO A 358 -8.86 -29.31 12.94
C PRO A 358 -9.25 -30.69 12.37
N ASN A 359 -10.38 -30.77 11.63
CA ASN A 359 -10.89 -32.01 11.05
C ASN A 359 -10.65 -32.14 9.53
N LYS A 360 -9.99 -31.19 8.87
CA LYS A 360 -9.72 -31.28 7.42
C LYS A 360 -8.73 -32.41 7.08
N ASP A 361 -7.83 -32.76 7.99
CA ASP A 361 -6.85 -33.83 7.80
C ASP A 361 -7.41 -35.23 8.02
N LYS A 362 -8.72 -35.38 8.32
CA LYS A 362 -9.39 -36.65 8.54
C LYS A 362 -10.28 -37.12 7.40
N ILE A 363 -10.30 -36.40 6.28
CA ILE A 363 -11.02 -36.79 5.07
C ILE A 363 -9.98 -37.16 4.02
N GLN A 364 -9.44 -38.35 4.14
CA GLN A 364 -8.84 -39.13 3.05
C GLN A 364 -9.86 -40.09 2.50
#